data_7b3f4b0f5b46150dab6469406c7159a8
#
_entry.id   7b3f4b0f5b46150dab6469406c7159a8
#
_cell.length_a   1.000
_cell.length_b   1.000
_cell.length_c   1.000
_cell.angle_alpha   90.00
_cell.angle_beta   90.00
_cell.angle_gamma   90.00
#
_symmetry.space_group_name_H-M   'P 1'
#
loop_
_entity.id
_entity.type
_entity.pdbx_description
1 polymer ?
#
loop_
_entity_poly.entity_id
_entity_poly.type
_entity_poly.pdbx_seq_one_letter_code
_entity_poly.pdbx_strand_id
1 'polypeptide(L)'
;MNVFPFAILLIFLRIDLILLNTLPTGGDMGAHIVPTKFFVEELFYNFKISGWSNDWFAGYPAYYFYFPLPPSIVAILNLILPFNISFKIMVLIALVLLVISIEKLINFKIGTLSYIGFAGGLLYLLTESFTIFGGNLASSLAGQYSFTYSLAFANLSIYYIRNNLIKYSVIKGSVLLGLSLLSHIIPFLIYAPTVSYT
;
A
#
# COMPACT_ATOMS: atom_id res chain seq x y z
N MET A 1 -2.76 5.46 -21.38
CA MET A 1 -2.36 4.35 -20.49
C MET A 1 -2.79 3.06 -21.16
N ASN A 2 -1.85 2.18 -21.50
CA ASN A 2 -2.19 0.93 -22.19
C ASN A 2 -2.84 -0.06 -21.19
N VAL A 3 -4.04 -0.53 -21.50
CA VAL A 3 -4.83 -1.45 -20.66
C VAL A 3 -4.18 -2.84 -20.57
N PHE A 4 -3.44 -3.25 -21.59
CA PHE A 4 -2.86 -4.58 -21.70
C PHE A 4 -1.92 -4.99 -20.55
N PRO A 5 -0.97 -4.15 -20.09
CA PRO A 5 -0.13 -4.48 -18.94
C PRO A 5 -0.92 -4.67 -17.63
N PHE A 6 -1.99 -3.88 -17.45
CA PHE A 6 -2.86 -4.04 -16.27
C PHE A 6 -3.66 -5.33 -16.29
N ALA A 7 -4.10 -5.79 -17.47
CA ALA A 7 -4.79 -7.06 -17.60
C ALA A 7 -3.86 -8.23 -17.20
N ILE A 8 -2.59 -8.20 -17.61
CA ILE A 8 -1.58 -9.18 -17.20
C ILE A 8 -1.42 -9.17 -15.67
N LEU A 9 -1.26 -8.00 -15.06
CA LEU A 9 -1.14 -7.87 -13.61
C LEU A 9 -2.34 -8.47 -12.87
N LEU A 10 -3.55 -8.21 -13.33
CA LEU A 10 -4.78 -8.75 -12.73
C LEU A 10 -4.88 -10.28 -12.84
N ILE A 11 -4.38 -10.87 -13.94
CA ILE A 11 -4.31 -12.32 -14.09
C ILE A 11 -3.33 -12.93 -13.07
N PHE A 12 -2.14 -12.34 -12.92
CA PHE A 12 -1.17 -12.77 -11.92
C PHE A 12 -1.69 -12.66 -10.49
N LEU A 13 -2.47 -11.64 -10.20
CA LEU A 13 -3.02 -11.39 -8.87
C LEU A 13 -4.28 -12.20 -8.57
N ARG A 14 -4.71 -13.11 -9.47
CA ARG A 14 -5.83 -14.03 -9.26
C ARG A 14 -7.08 -13.29 -8.79
N ILE A 15 -7.56 -12.33 -9.59
CA ILE A 15 -8.72 -11.50 -9.26
C ILE A 15 -9.99 -12.34 -8.96
N ASP A 16 -10.07 -13.54 -9.51
CA ASP A 16 -11.11 -14.53 -9.22
C ASP A 16 -11.16 -14.87 -7.71
N LEU A 17 -9.99 -15.01 -7.05
CA LEU A 17 -9.90 -15.30 -5.62
C LEU A 17 -10.20 -14.07 -4.76
N ILE A 18 -9.96 -12.88 -5.29
CA ILE A 18 -10.22 -11.62 -4.57
C ILE A 18 -11.73 -11.45 -4.34
N LEU A 19 -12.55 -11.81 -5.31
CA LEU A 19 -14.01 -11.66 -5.25
C LEU A 19 -14.71 -12.72 -4.39
N LEU A 20 -14.01 -13.79 -3.99
CA LEU A 20 -14.57 -14.76 -3.06
C LEU A 20 -14.73 -14.14 -1.66
N ASN A 21 -15.82 -14.46 -0.98
CA ASN A 21 -16.05 -13.97 0.40
C ASN A 21 -15.28 -14.83 1.44
N THR A 22 -13.95 -14.92 1.27
CA THR A 22 -13.03 -15.64 2.14
C THR A 22 -11.92 -14.71 2.62
N LEU A 23 -11.41 -14.94 3.83
CA LEU A 23 -10.25 -14.19 4.33
C LEU A 23 -8.94 -14.76 3.78
N PRO A 24 -7.95 -13.91 3.46
CA PRO A 24 -6.62 -14.37 3.14
C PRO A 24 -5.94 -14.93 4.40
N THR A 25 -5.12 -15.96 4.23
CA THR A 25 -4.35 -16.59 5.31
C THR A 25 -2.89 -16.66 4.94
N GLY A 26 -2.02 -16.85 5.93
CA GLY A 26 -0.57 -16.97 5.76
C GLY A 26 0.19 -15.80 6.38
N GLY A 27 1.40 -16.08 6.87
CA GLY A 27 2.24 -15.08 7.53
C GLY A 27 1.50 -14.35 8.65
N ASP A 28 1.64 -13.03 8.65
CA ASP A 28 1.05 -12.12 9.64
C ASP A 28 -0.38 -11.65 9.26
N MET A 29 -1.00 -12.23 8.22
CA MET A 29 -2.33 -11.77 7.78
C MET A 29 -3.37 -11.77 8.90
N GLY A 30 -3.41 -12.82 9.73
CA GLY A 30 -4.30 -12.89 10.89
C GLY A 30 -4.08 -11.74 11.88
N ALA A 31 -2.82 -11.40 12.11
CA ALA A 31 -2.42 -10.30 12.98
C ALA A 31 -2.84 -8.92 12.45
N HIS A 32 -3.09 -8.79 11.16
CA HIS A 32 -3.58 -7.55 10.54
C HIS A 32 -5.09 -7.52 10.34
N ILE A 33 -5.71 -8.68 10.12
CA ILE A 33 -7.16 -8.78 9.91
C ILE A 33 -7.93 -8.37 11.16
N VAL A 34 -7.53 -8.87 12.35
CA VAL A 34 -8.24 -8.60 13.61
C VAL A 34 -8.23 -7.11 13.96
N PRO A 35 -7.06 -6.41 14.00
CA PRO A 35 -7.06 -4.97 14.25
C PRO A 35 -7.81 -4.18 13.17
N THR A 36 -7.74 -4.61 11.90
CA THR A 36 -8.47 -3.93 10.83
C THR A 36 -9.99 -4.06 11.03
N LYS A 37 -10.46 -5.23 11.46
CA LYS A 37 -11.88 -5.44 11.79
C LYS A 37 -12.31 -4.54 12.93
N PHE A 38 -11.53 -4.48 14.02
CA PHE A 38 -11.76 -3.55 15.13
C PHE A 38 -11.78 -2.08 14.64
N PHE A 39 -10.87 -1.69 13.75
CA PHE A 39 -10.87 -0.35 13.18
C PHE A 39 -12.16 -0.04 12.43
N VAL A 40 -12.63 -0.96 11.59
CA VAL A 40 -13.85 -0.79 10.79
C VAL A 40 -15.09 -0.74 11.69
N GLU A 41 -15.22 -1.65 12.64
CA GLU A 41 -16.45 -1.82 13.44
C GLU A 41 -16.55 -0.81 14.58
N GLU A 42 -15.42 -0.47 15.24
CA GLU A 42 -15.42 0.33 16.46
C GLU A 42 -14.86 1.74 16.29
N LEU A 43 -13.80 1.91 15.50
CA LEU A 43 -13.13 3.19 15.41
C LEU A 43 -13.72 4.08 14.31
N PHE A 44 -13.87 3.56 13.10
CA PHE A 44 -14.27 4.35 11.94
C PHE A 44 -15.64 5.00 12.10
N TYR A 45 -16.64 4.25 12.53
CA TYR A 45 -18.00 4.79 12.75
C TYR A 45 -18.09 5.80 13.90
N ASN A 46 -17.12 5.77 14.82
CA ASN A 46 -17.01 6.75 15.91
C ASN A 46 -16.05 7.90 15.60
N PHE A 47 -15.60 8.04 14.34
CA PHE A 47 -14.63 9.05 13.91
C PHE A 47 -13.33 9.04 14.72
N LYS A 48 -12.89 7.86 15.17
CA LYS A 48 -11.64 7.64 15.89
C LYS A 48 -10.63 6.95 15.00
N ILE A 49 -9.35 7.28 15.17
CA ILE A 49 -8.23 6.64 14.46
C ILE A 49 -7.44 5.67 15.34
N SER A 50 -7.68 5.70 16.64
CA SER A 50 -7.03 4.82 17.63
C SER A 50 -7.98 4.56 18.79
N GLY A 51 -7.76 3.47 19.51
CA GLY A 51 -8.57 3.11 20.67
C GLY A 51 -8.04 1.87 21.38
N TRP A 52 -8.71 1.49 22.47
CA TRP A 52 -8.39 0.27 23.19
C TRP A 52 -9.18 -0.90 22.60
N SER A 53 -8.48 -1.95 22.14
CA SER A 53 -9.08 -3.21 21.70
C SER A 53 -8.87 -4.29 22.76
N ASN A 54 -9.89 -5.09 23.00
CA ASN A 54 -9.82 -6.22 23.92
C ASN A 54 -9.53 -7.56 23.23
N ASP A 55 -9.29 -7.56 21.92
CA ASP A 55 -9.21 -8.78 21.12
C ASP A 55 -7.96 -9.62 21.44
N TRP A 56 -6.85 -8.99 21.85
CA TRP A 56 -5.58 -9.67 22.14
C TRP A 56 -4.96 -9.20 23.45
N PHE A 57 -4.16 -10.07 24.11
CA PHE A 57 -3.31 -9.73 25.26
C PHE A 57 -4.08 -9.13 26.45
N ALA A 58 -5.36 -9.50 26.63
CA ALA A 58 -6.25 -8.84 27.60
C ALA A 58 -6.45 -7.33 27.34
N GLY A 59 -6.20 -6.89 26.11
CA GLY A 59 -6.35 -5.53 25.64
C GLY A 59 -5.04 -4.85 25.25
N TYR A 60 -5.11 -4.02 24.19
CA TYR A 60 -3.97 -3.25 23.70
C TYR A 60 -4.42 -1.92 23.05
N PRO A 61 -3.53 -0.92 22.99
CA PRO A 61 -3.82 0.38 22.36
C PRO A 61 -3.71 0.28 20.84
N ALA A 62 -4.81 -0.13 20.18
CA ALA A 62 -4.86 -0.29 18.74
C ALA A 62 -4.65 1.04 18.00
N TYR A 63 -3.77 1.05 17.00
CA TYR A 63 -3.42 2.19 16.15
C TYR A 63 -2.79 3.40 16.85
N TYR A 64 -2.35 3.30 18.09
CA TYR A 64 -1.49 4.32 18.69
C TYR A 64 -0.08 4.30 18.12
N PHE A 65 0.44 3.12 17.79
CA PHE A 65 1.80 2.89 17.28
C PHE A 65 1.79 2.20 15.92
N TYR A 66 0.63 2.04 15.29
CA TYR A 66 0.47 1.36 14.02
C TYR A 66 -0.21 2.28 12.99
N PHE A 67 -0.13 1.93 11.74
CA PHE A 67 -0.43 2.80 10.60
C PHE A 67 -1.91 2.76 10.23
N PRO A 68 -2.64 3.88 10.31
CA PRO A 68 -4.09 3.88 10.12
C PRO A 68 -4.55 3.89 8.65
N LEU A 69 -3.67 4.16 7.67
CA LEU A 69 -4.10 4.33 6.29
C LEU A 69 -4.66 3.05 5.64
N PRO A 70 -4.01 1.87 5.73
CA PRO A 70 -4.58 0.65 5.16
C PRO A 70 -5.94 0.28 5.75
N PRO A 71 -6.17 0.24 7.07
CA PRO A 71 -7.48 -0.04 7.62
C PRO A 71 -8.53 1.03 7.27
N SER A 72 -8.14 2.30 7.09
CA SER A 72 -9.06 3.35 6.62
C SER A 72 -9.56 3.06 5.19
N ILE A 73 -8.69 2.55 4.32
CA ILE A 73 -9.10 2.12 2.97
C ILE A 73 -10.11 0.97 3.06
N VAL A 74 -9.86 -0.01 3.94
CA VAL A 74 -10.82 -1.11 4.16
C VAL A 74 -12.15 -0.58 4.67
N ALA A 75 -12.14 0.35 5.63
CA ALA A 75 -13.36 0.93 6.19
C ALA A 75 -14.20 1.65 5.12
N ILE A 76 -13.56 2.43 4.25
CA ILE A 76 -14.25 3.11 3.13
C ILE A 76 -14.84 2.09 2.14
N LEU A 77 -14.08 1.06 1.77
CA LEU A 77 -14.57 0.01 0.86
C LEU A 77 -15.69 -0.81 1.51
N ASN A 78 -15.63 -1.02 2.81
CA ASN A 78 -16.62 -1.79 3.57
C ASN A 78 -18.00 -1.10 3.65
N LEU A 79 -18.10 0.17 3.29
CA LEU A 79 -19.40 0.85 3.14
C LEU A 79 -20.25 0.25 2.01
N ILE A 80 -19.62 -0.42 1.04
CA ILE A 80 -20.28 -0.95 -0.17
C ILE A 80 -20.05 -2.46 -0.33
N LEU A 81 -18.90 -2.97 0.11
CA LEU A 81 -18.45 -4.34 -0.11
C LEU A 81 -18.31 -5.10 1.23
N PRO A 82 -18.47 -6.43 1.23
CA PRO A 82 -18.16 -7.24 2.42
C PRO A 82 -16.72 -7.04 2.89
N PHE A 83 -16.48 -7.10 4.21
CA PHE A 83 -15.18 -6.89 4.83
C PHE A 83 -14.06 -7.73 4.19
N ASN A 84 -14.33 -9.03 3.95
CA ASN A 84 -13.35 -9.96 3.39
C ASN A 84 -12.87 -9.53 1.98
N ILE A 85 -13.79 -9.03 1.16
CA ILE A 85 -13.49 -8.52 -0.19
C ILE A 85 -12.77 -7.17 -0.07
N SER A 86 -13.24 -6.27 0.78
CA SER A 86 -12.64 -4.95 1.02
C SER A 86 -11.19 -5.07 1.46
N PHE A 87 -10.89 -6.00 2.36
CA PHE A 87 -9.53 -6.26 2.84
C PHE A 87 -8.61 -6.74 1.70
N LYS A 88 -9.07 -7.69 0.86
CA LYS A 88 -8.29 -8.19 -0.28
C LYS A 88 -8.07 -7.12 -1.36
N ILE A 89 -9.09 -6.31 -1.63
CA ILE A 89 -8.97 -5.18 -2.56
C ILE A 89 -7.95 -4.17 -2.04
N MET A 90 -7.93 -3.88 -0.74
CA MET A 90 -6.93 -3.00 -0.14
C MET A 90 -5.51 -3.54 -0.39
N VAL A 91 -5.26 -4.84 -0.19
CA VAL A 91 -3.96 -5.46 -0.51
C VAL A 91 -3.64 -5.34 -2.00
N LEU A 92 -4.61 -5.61 -2.88
CA LEU A 92 -4.44 -5.47 -4.33
C LEU A 92 -4.05 -4.04 -4.73
N ILE A 93 -4.68 -3.03 -4.15
CA ILE A 93 -4.36 -1.61 -4.41
C ILE A 93 -2.89 -1.33 -4.08
N ALA A 94 -2.36 -1.85 -2.97
CA ALA A 94 -0.94 -1.68 -2.62
C ALA A 94 0.00 -2.20 -3.71
N LEU A 95 -0.28 -3.41 -4.22
CA LEU A 95 0.53 -4.06 -5.26
C LEU A 95 0.48 -3.29 -6.59
N VAL A 96 -0.71 -2.86 -7.00
CA VAL A 96 -0.91 -2.06 -8.22
C VAL A 96 -0.19 -0.71 -8.10
N LEU A 97 -0.35 -0.02 -6.98
CA LEU A 97 0.32 1.26 -6.72
C LEU A 97 1.84 1.14 -6.76
N LEU A 98 2.39 0.04 -6.23
CA LEU A 98 3.83 -0.19 -6.27
C LEU A 98 4.34 -0.28 -7.72
N VAL A 99 3.70 -1.08 -8.57
CA VAL A 99 4.08 -1.21 -9.99
C VAL A 99 4.00 0.15 -10.70
N ILE A 100 2.91 0.90 -10.50
CA ILE A 100 2.73 2.25 -11.07
C ILE A 100 3.84 3.20 -10.58
N SER A 101 4.18 3.13 -9.30
CA SER A 101 5.20 4.02 -8.72
C SER A 101 6.59 3.78 -9.31
N ILE A 102 6.95 2.51 -9.50
CA ILE A 102 8.22 2.12 -10.12
C ILE A 102 8.25 2.49 -11.61
N GLU A 103 7.15 2.24 -12.35
CA GLU A 103 7.01 2.69 -13.74
C GLU A 103 7.30 4.18 -13.86
N LYS A 104 6.68 5.02 -13.02
CA LYS A 104 6.88 6.47 -13.07
C LYS A 104 8.31 6.89 -12.74
N LEU A 105 8.95 6.25 -11.76
CA LEU A 105 10.35 6.54 -11.42
C LEU A 105 11.32 6.21 -12.56
N ILE A 106 11.13 5.07 -13.22
CA ILE A 106 11.99 4.62 -14.32
C ILE A 106 11.75 5.51 -15.54
N ASN A 107 10.51 5.77 -15.90
CA ASN A 107 10.16 6.57 -17.07
C ASN A 107 10.62 8.03 -16.96
N PHE A 108 10.76 8.56 -15.74
CA PHE A 108 11.35 9.87 -15.51
C PHE A 108 12.77 10.02 -16.07
N LYS A 109 13.57 8.94 -16.04
CA LYS A 109 14.96 8.96 -16.53
C LYS A 109 15.11 8.53 -17.98
N ILE A 110 14.27 7.64 -18.48
CA ILE A 110 14.44 6.94 -19.76
C ILE A 110 13.46 7.47 -20.84
N GLY A 111 12.54 8.37 -20.48
CA GLY A 111 11.58 8.95 -21.41
C GLY A 111 10.43 8.00 -21.76
N THR A 112 10.07 7.93 -23.05
CA THR A 112 8.85 7.29 -23.54
C THR A 112 8.81 5.74 -23.48
N LEU A 113 9.82 5.09 -22.91
CA LEU A 113 9.86 3.62 -22.80
C LEU A 113 9.01 3.10 -21.62
N SER A 114 7.73 3.45 -21.64
CA SER A 114 6.72 3.06 -20.61
C SER A 114 6.73 1.56 -20.27
N TYR A 115 6.96 0.72 -21.27
CA TYR A 115 6.99 -0.74 -21.06
C TYR A 115 8.15 -1.22 -20.20
N ILE A 116 9.31 -0.57 -20.27
CA ILE A 116 10.48 -0.93 -19.45
C ILE A 116 10.20 -0.64 -17.98
N GLY A 117 9.61 0.52 -17.68
CA GLY A 117 9.22 0.90 -16.33
C GLY A 117 8.20 -0.06 -15.73
N PHE A 118 7.18 -0.43 -16.51
CA PHE A 118 6.18 -1.38 -16.09
C PHE A 118 6.77 -2.78 -15.89
N ALA A 119 7.58 -3.28 -16.82
CA ALA A 119 8.26 -4.56 -16.69
C ALA A 119 9.18 -4.59 -15.46
N GLY A 120 9.92 -3.51 -15.22
CA GLY A 120 10.73 -3.36 -14.00
C GLY A 120 9.89 -3.43 -12.72
N GLY A 121 8.72 -2.78 -12.70
CA GLY A 121 7.78 -2.87 -11.59
C GLY A 121 7.24 -4.28 -11.37
N LEU A 122 6.91 -5.00 -12.45
CA LEU A 122 6.47 -6.40 -12.36
C LEU A 122 7.60 -7.32 -11.88
N LEU A 123 8.80 -7.18 -12.42
CA LEU A 123 9.96 -7.97 -11.98
C LEU A 123 10.25 -7.75 -10.50
N TYR A 124 10.21 -6.50 -10.04
CA TYR A 124 10.37 -6.19 -8.63
C TYR A 124 9.27 -6.84 -7.78
N LEU A 125 8.01 -6.73 -8.21
CA LEU A 125 6.87 -7.33 -7.51
C LEU A 125 6.99 -8.84 -7.38
N LEU A 126 7.48 -9.51 -8.43
CA LEU A 126 7.61 -10.98 -8.52
C LEU A 126 8.93 -11.51 -7.92
N THR A 127 9.77 -10.65 -7.35
CA THR A 127 10.99 -11.08 -6.67
C THR A 127 10.64 -11.94 -5.46
N GLU A 128 11.17 -13.16 -5.39
CA GLU A 128 10.87 -14.12 -4.31
C GLU A 128 11.80 -13.95 -3.09
N SER A 129 12.93 -13.28 -3.24
CA SER A 129 13.88 -13.05 -2.16
C SER A 129 13.32 -12.05 -1.14
N PHE A 130 13.67 -12.25 0.14
CA PHE A 130 13.34 -11.32 1.23
C PHE A 130 11.84 -11.08 1.47
N THR A 131 11.07 -12.15 1.57
CA THR A 131 9.61 -12.08 1.76
C THR A 131 9.16 -11.34 3.03
N ILE A 132 10.02 -11.26 4.06
CA ILE A 132 9.70 -10.62 5.34
C ILE A 132 9.91 -9.11 5.36
N PHE A 133 10.60 -8.52 4.36
CA PHE A 133 10.96 -7.10 4.36
C PHE A 133 9.91 -6.19 3.70
N GLY A 134 8.92 -6.73 3.03
CA GLY A 134 7.90 -5.96 2.32
C GLY A 134 8.29 -5.57 0.89
N GLY A 135 7.35 -5.02 0.15
CA GLY A 135 7.58 -4.46 -1.18
C GLY A 135 7.46 -5.44 -2.36
N ASN A 136 7.37 -6.74 -2.13
CA ASN A 136 7.09 -7.72 -3.18
C ASN A 136 5.75 -8.45 -2.96
N LEU A 137 5.33 -9.26 -3.92
CA LEU A 137 4.07 -10.00 -3.86
C LEU A 137 4.01 -10.93 -2.65
N ALA A 138 5.02 -11.79 -2.49
CA ALA A 138 5.06 -12.78 -1.40
C ALA A 138 5.02 -12.11 -0.02
N SER A 139 5.78 -11.05 0.16
CA SER A 139 5.81 -10.25 1.38
C SER A 139 4.47 -9.57 1.67
N SER A 140 3.85 -8.97 0.66
CA SER A 140 2.56 -8.31 0.80
C SER A 140 1.44 -9.31 1.13
N LEU A 141 1.47 -10.50 0.53
CA LEU A 141 0.55 -11.60 0.84
C LEU A 141 0.84 -12.25 2.21
N ALA A 142 2.05 -12.11 2.74
CA ALA A 142 2.40 -12.50 4.11
C ALA A 142 2.01 -11.46 5.17
N GLY A 143 1.44 -10.29 4.78
CA GLY A 143 0.97 -9.26 5.72
C GLY A 143 1.70 -7.91 5.61
N GLN A 144 2.80 -7.81 4.85
CA GLN A 144 3.61 -6.59 4.75
C GLN A 144 3.08 -5.56 3.72
N TYR A 145 1.78 -5.54 3.44
CA TYR A 145 1.15 -4.62 2.49
C TYR A 145 1.24 -3.15 2.92
N SER A 146 1.30 -2.87 4.22
CA SER A 146 1.49 -1.51 4.73
C SER A 146 2.82 -0.92 4.29
N PHE A 147 3.90 -1.72 4.33
CA PHE A 147 5.20 -1.34 3.78
C PHE A 147 5.12 -1.09 2.27
N THR A 148 4.39 -1.93 1.55
CA THR A 148 4.18 -1.81 0.09
C THR A 148 3.50 -0.50 -0.27
N TYR A 149 2.45 -0.08 0.46
CA TYR A 149 1.82 1.24 0.32
C TYR A 149 2.82 2.37 0.54
N SER A 150 3.53 2.30 1.66
CA SER A 150 4.49 3.34 2.03
C SER A 150 5.56 3.53 0.97
N LEU A 151 6.13 2.42 0.47
CA LEU A 151 7.13 2.43 -0.59
C LEU A 151 6.57 3.03 -1.89
N ALA A 152 5.35 2.66 -2.27
CA ALA A 152 4.70 3.19 -3.47
C ALA A 152 4.47 4.71 -3.37
N PHE A 153 3.97 5.20 -2.25
CA PHE A 153 3.77 6.63 -2.03
C PHE A 153 5.07 7.41 -1.95
N ALA A 154 6.10 6.86 -1.33
CA ALA A 154 7.43 7.46 -1.27
C ALA A 154 8.06 7.59 -2.67
N ASN A 155 7.96 6.55 -3.50
CA ASN A 155 8.38 6.58 -4.90
C ASN A 155 7.65 7.67 -5.70
N LEU A 156 6.33 7.75 -5.58
CA LEU A 156 5.51 8.77 -6.24
C LEU A 156 5.85 10.18 -5.72
N SER A 157 6.16 10.34 -4.44
CA SER A 157 6.62 11.62 -3.88
C SER A 157 7.86 12.13 -4.59
N ILE A 158 8.91 11.30 -4.70
CA ILE A 158 10.12 11.65 -5.46
C ILE A 158 9.80 11.99 -6.90
N TYR A 159 8.99 11.18 -7.57
CA TYR A 159 8.60 11.43 -8.95
C TYR A 159 8.00 12.84 -9.14
N TYR A 160 7.05 13.24 -8.29
CA TYR A 160 6.40 14.54 -8.42
C TYR A 160 7.31 15.71 -8.06
N ILE A 161 8.13 15.58 -7.01
CA ILE A 161 9.02 16.66 -6.57
C ILE A 161 10.14 16.89 -7.60
N ARG A 162 10.74 15.82 -8.12
CA ARG A 162 11.83 15.93 -9.11
C ARG A 162 11.37 16.32 -10.51
N ASN A 163 10.16 15.96 -10.89
CA ASN A 163 9.69 16.16 -12.27
C ASN A 163 9.27 17.61 -12.56
N ASN A 164 8.88 18.36 -11.54
CA ASN A 164 8.46 19.75 -11.68
C ASN A 164 8.59 20.49 -10.35
N LEU A 165 9.48 21.46 -10.27
CA LEU A 165 9.60 22.37 -9.10
C LEU A 165 8.43 23.39 -9.03
N ILE A 166 7.35 23.18 -9.79
CA ILE A 166 6.15 23.98 -9.70
C ILE A 166 5.47 23.67 -8.36
N LYS A 167 5.03 24.72 -7.65
CA LYS A 167 4.37 24.65 -6.33
C LYS A 167 3.34 23.50 -6.21
N TYR A 168 2.55 23.25 -7.23
CA TYR A 168 1.53 22.18 -7.24
C TYR A 168 2.14 20.77 -7.20
N SER A 169 3.26 20.53 -7.87
CA SER A 169 3.97 19.24 -7.83
C SER A 169 4.64 18.99 -6.50
N VAL A 170 5.17 20.05 -5.88
CA VAL A 170 5.74 19.96 -4.51
C VAL A 170 4.64 19.60 -3.51
N ILE A 171 3.48 20.27 -3.57
CA ILE A 171 2.34 19.95 -2.69
C ILE A 171 1.91 18.48 -2.86
N LYS A 172 1.76 18.00 -4.10
CA LYS A 172 1.43 16.59 -4.37
C LYS A 172 2.47 15.63 -3.78
N GLY A 173 3.74 15.91 -4.01
CA GLY A 173 4.82 15.10 -3.47
C GLY A 173 4.82 15.07 -1.94
N SER A 174 4.60 16.22 -1.30
CA SER A 174 4.52 16.31 0.17
C SER A 174 3.33 15.54 0.74
N VAL A 175 2.16 15.62 0.10
CA VAL A 175 0.98 14.83 0.49
C VAL A 175 1.26 13.34 0.37
N LEU A 176 1.88 12.90 -0.73
CA LEU A 176 2.25 11.51 -0.94
C LEU A 176 3.29 11.02 0.10
N LEU A 177 4.23 11.88 0.47
CA LEU A 177 5.17 11.56 1.55
C LEU A 177 4.45 11.41 2.91
N GLY A 178 3.47 12.26 3.19
CA GLY A 178 2.60 12.12 4.36
C GLY A 178 1.79 10.82 4.35
N LEU A 179 1.24 10.42 3.20
CA LEU A 179 0.56 9.12 3.03
C LEU A 179 1.52 7.93 3.22
N SER A 180 2.79 8.08 2.81
CA SER A 180 3.83 7.09 3.09
C SER A 180 4.02 6.89 4.60
N LEU A 181 4.11 7.97 5.37
CA LEU A 181 4.20 7.91 6.84
C LEU A 181 2.98 7.23 7.46
N LEU A 182 1.78 7.58 7.03
CA LEU A 182 0.52 6.98 7.51
C LEU A 182 0.35 5.51 7.11
N SER A 183 1.16 5.02 6.18
CA SER A 183 1.15 3.61 5.76
C SER A 183 2.21 2.77 6.47
N HIS A 184 3.45 3.25 6.59
CA HIS A 184 4.55 2.57 7.29
C HIS A 184 5.76 3.50 7.46
N ILE A 185 6.34 3.50 8.65
CA ILE A 185 7.39 4.46 9.00
C ILE A 185 8.72 4.19 8.27
N ILE A 186 9.09 2.94 8.00
CA ILE A 186 10.43 2.60 7.47
C ILE A 186 10.69 3.21 6.09
N PRO A 187 9.85 2.99 5.04
CA PRO A 187 10.07 3.65 3.77
C PRO A 187 10.04 5.18 3.90
N PHE A 188 9.16 5.74 4.73
CA PHE A 188 9.12 7.18 4.98
C PHE A 188 10.45 7.71 5.50
N LEU A 189 11.06 7.07 6.52
CA LEU A 189 12.33 7.51 7.11
C LEU A 189 13.50 7.45 6.10
N ILE A 190 13.47 6.50 5.17
CA ILE A 190 14.50 6.37 4.13
C ILE A 190 14.31 7.47 3.07
N TYR A 191 13.08 7.74 2.67
CA TYR A 191 12.76 8.63 1.55
C TYR A 191 12.65 10.11 1.95
N ALA A 192 12.26 10.43 3.20
CA ALA A 192 12.11 11.81 3.65
C ALA A 192 13.41 12.62 3.52
N PRO A 193 14.60 12.13 3.94
CA PRO A 193 15.87 12.83 3.67
C PRO A 193 16.14 12.99 2.17
N THR A 194 15.89 11.93 1.37
CA THR A 194 16.12 11.98 -0.09
C THR A 194 15.28 13.06 -0.75
N VAL A 195 14.01 13.21 -0.34
CA VAL A 195 13.11 14.25 -0.84
C VAL A 195 13.55 15.65 -0.39
N SER A 196 14.08 15.78 0.82
CA SER A 196 14.52 17.06 1.38
C SER A 196 15.77 17.61 0.68
N TYR A 197 16.59 16.76 0.07
CA TYR A 197 17.79 17.15 -0.68
C TYR A 197 17.53 17.35 -2.19
N THR A 198 16.29 17.25 -2.65
CA THR A 198 15.91 17.40 -4.08
C THR A 198 15.28 18.73 -4.36
#